data_e989e973a2fd8f83d52b3f3e67cb65d4
#
_entry.id   e989e973a2fd8f83d52b3f3e67cb65d4
#
_cell.length_a   1.000
_cell.length_b   1.000
_cell.length_c   1.000
_cell.angle_alpha   90.00
_cell.angle_beta   90.00
_cell.angle_gamma   90.00
#
_symmetry.space_group_name_H-M   'P 1'
#
loop_
_entity.id
_entity.type
_entity.pdbx_description
1 polymer ?
#
loop_
_entity_poly.entity_id
_entity_poly.type
_entity_poly.pdbx_seq_one_letter_code
_entity_poly.pdbx_strand_id
1 'polypeptide(L)'
;MNRLSFSRTQILILLSVWLTFLLSFVMRLSWASVMPILNEALHFTAKMGSQHISAFYFGYALTVLPGGILADKIGYRRTILFSLIGMAAVTALMSTITDYNMAWGLRFLLGIMSGPVQASCLSAIGDHFGPNQRGAAVGIFMSCTSFGITTVNLYAPYVATHYGWQNAFLATAILPLVVLVQHIQHLQLS
;
A
#
# COMPACT_ATOMS: atom_id res chain seq x y z
N MET A 1 15.25 33.44 4.97
CA MET A 1 14.96 32.00 4.78
C MET A 1 14.26 31.49 6.02
N ASN A 2 12.91 31.40 6.01
CA ASN A 2 12.17 30.79 7.14
C ASN A 2 12.56 29.32 7.22
N ARG A 3 13.17 28.90 8.33
CA ARG A 3 13.43 27.48 8.58
C ARG A 3 12.08 26.76 8.63
N LEU A 4 11.89 25.80 7.74
CA LEU A 4 10.73 24.89 7.78
C LEU A 4 10.85 24.05 9.06
N SER A 5 10.30 24.54 10.16
CA SER A 5 10.22 23.76 11.41
C SER A 5 8.87 23.07 11.48
N PHE A 6 8.88 21.75 11.53
CA PHE A 6 7.68 20.96 11.81
C PHE A 6 7.50 20.78 13.32
N SER A 7 6.27 20.88 13.80
CA SER A 7 5.94 20.53 15.18
C SER A 7 6.08 19.02 15.40
N ARG A 8 6.19 18.57 16.66
CA ARG A 8 6.22 17.14 16.99
C ARG A 8 5.02 16.38 16.42
N THR A 9 3.83 16.96 16.52
CA THR A 9 2.59 16.39 15.97
C THR A 9 2.66 16.25 14.46
N GLN A 10 3.14 17.28 13.76
CA GLN A 10 3.33 17.23 12.29
C GLN A 10 4.31 16.15 11.87
N ILE A 11 5.41 15.98 12.58
CA ILE A 11 6.40 14.93 12.31
C ILE A 11 5.76 13.54 12.49
N LEU A 12 5.02 13.31 13.58
CA LEU A 12 4.35 12.03 13.83
C LEU A 12 3.30 11.71 12.74
N ILE A 13 2.50 12.69 12.34
CA ILE A 13 1.51 12.53 11.26
C ILE A 13 2.23 12.20 9.94
N LEU A 14 3.30 12.94 9.61
CA LEU A 14 4.06 12.71 8.39
C LEU A 14 4.68 11.31 8.35
N LEU A 15 5.26 10.87 9.46
CA LEU A 15 5.80 9.51 9.58
C LEU A 15 4.71 8.45 9.46
N SER A 16 3.54 8.68 10.05
CA SER A 16 2.41 7.74 9.98
C SER A 16 1.89 7.58 8.54
N VAL A 17 1.65 8.68 7.82
CA VAL A 17 1.19 8.62 6.43
C VAL A 17 2.28 8.10 5.49
N TRP A 18 3.56 8.45 5.77
CA TRP A 18 4.71 7.95 5.02
C TRP A 18 4.82 6.42 5.13
N LEU A 19 4.74 5.88 6.35
CA LEU A 19 4.81 4.44 6.60
C LEU A 19 3.58 3.71 6.02
N THR A 20 2.38 4.28 6.17
CA THR A 20 1.16 3.78 5.57
C THR A 20 1.29 3.60 4.06
N PHE A 21 1.78 4.63 3.37
CA PHE A 21 1.89 4.61 1.92
C PHE A 21 3.03 3.70 1.45
N LEU A 22 4.16 3.67 2.18
CA LEU A 22 5.24 2.71 1.96
C LEU A 22 4.70 1.28 1.96
N LEU A 23 3.97 0.88 3.00
CA LEU A 23 3.41 -0.48 3.11
C LEU A 23 2.38 -0.77 2.02
N SER A 24 1.56 0.21 1.66
CA SER A 24 0.67 0.11 0.51
C SER A 24 1.47 -0.19 -0.79
N PHE A 25 2.60 0.50 -1.00
CA PHE A 25 3.48 0.24 -2.13
C PHE A 25 4.10 -1.16 -2.12
N VAL A 26 4.55 -1.61 -0.96
CA VAL A 26 5.10 -2.96 -0.77
C VAL A 26 4.07 -4.02 -1.15
N MET A 27 2.81 -3.91 -0.69
CA MET A 27 1.72 -4.83 -1.06
C MET A 27 1.38 -4.78 -2.55
N ARG A 28 1.35 -3.60 -3.17
CA ARG A 28 1.09 -3.45 -4.61
C ARG A 28 2.14 -4.13 -5.47
N LEU A 29 3.42 -3.97 -5.12
CA LEU A 29 4.55 -4.38 -5.93
C LEU A 29 5.03 -5.80 -5.61
N SER A 30 4.59 -6.41 -4.50
CA SER A 30 4.94 -7.79 -4.15
C SER A 30 4.68 -8.78 -5.30
N TRP A 31 3.59 -8.59 -6.06
CA TRP A 31 3.30 -9.38 -7.25
C TRP A 31 4.40 -9.31 -8.29
N ALA A 32 4.79 -8.09 -8.70
CA ALA A 32 5.78 -7.89 -9.74
C ALA A 32 7.15 -8.45 -9.33
N SER A 33 7.50 -8.31 -8.04
CA SER A 33 8.77 -8.81 -7.50
C SER A 33 8.84 -10.34 -7.43
N VAL A 34 7.69 -11.01 -7.24
CA VAL A 34 7.59 -12.48 -7.12
C VAL A 34 7.13 -13.13 -8.41
N MET A 35 6.66 -12.33 -9.38
CA MET A 35 6.04 -12.81 -10.63
C MET A 35 6.85 -13.88 -11.39
N PRO A 36 8.19 -13.79 -11.56
CA PRO A 36 8.93 -14.83 -12.26
C PRO A 36 8.79 -16.19 -11.59
N ILE A 37 8.93 -16.24 -10.26
CA ILE A 37 8.85 -17.47 -9.46
C ILE A 37 7.43 -18.02 -9.46
N LEU A 38 6.43 -17.14 -9.34
CA LEU A 38 5.02 -17.48 -9.36
C LEU A 38 4.60 -18.04 -10.73
N ASN A 39 5.04 -17.41 -11.82
CA ASN A 39 4.74 -17.86 -13.18
C ASN A 39 5.28 -19.25 -13.43
N GLU A 40 6.49 -19.55 -12.96
CA GLU A 40 7.09 -20.89 -13.06
C GLU A 40 6.29 -21.90 -12.24
N ALA A 41 5.97 -21.59 -10.99
CA ALA A 41 5.26 -22.48 -10.06
C ALA A 41 3.82 -22.81 -10.50
N LEU A 42 3.10 -21.85 -11.11
CA LEU A 42 1.71 -21.99 -11.55
C LEU A 42 1.57 -22.20 -13.06
N HIS A 43 2.69 -22.35 -13.78
CA HIS A 43 2.73 -22.49 -15.25
C HIS A 43 2.04 -21.33 -15.99
N PHE A 44 2.14 -20.11 -15.44
CA PHE A 44 1.63 -18.91 -16.09
C PHE A 44 2.61 -18.41 -17.14
N THR A 45 2.07 -17.98 -18.28
CA THR A 45 2.87 -17.27 -19.29
C THR A 45 3.19 -15.84 -18.85
N ALA A 46 4.24 -15.24 -19.42
CA ALA A 46 4.57 -13.83 -19.18
C ALA A 46 3.40 -12.90 -19.52
N LYS A 47 2.59 -13.24 -20.53
CA LYS A 47 1.36 -12.51 -20.89
C LYS A 47 0.34 -12.55 -19.75
N MET A 48 0.09 -13.70 -19.15
CA MET A 48 -0.82 -13.85 -18.01
C MET A 48 -0.34 -13.02 -16.81
N GLY A 49 0.95 -13.08 -16.48
CA GLY A 49 1.55 -12.26 -15.42
C GLY A 49 1.32 -10.77 -15.63
N SER A 50 1.49 -10.28 -16.86
CA SER A 50 1.22 -8.87 -17.22
C SER A 50 -0.25 -8.50 -17.12
N GLN A 51 -1.16 -9.42 -17.48
CA GLN A 51 -2.62 -9.21 -17.36
C GLN A 51 -3.04 -9.08 -15.88
N HIS A 52 -2.40 -9.79 -14.96
CA HIS A 52 -2.65 -9.63 -13.52
C HIS A 52 -2.20 -8.24 -13.01
N ILE A 53 -1.12 -7.67 -13.56
CA ILE A 53 -0.72 -6.29 -13.28
C ILE A 53 -1.79 -5.32 -13.79
N SER A 54 -2.31 -5.54 -15.01
CA SER A 54 -3.38 -4.71 -15.59
C SER A 54 -4.68 -4.80 -14.77
N ALA A 55 -5.03 -5.97 -14.25
CA ALA A 55 -6.19 -6.16 -13.37
C ALA A 55 -6.09 -5.27 -12.12
N PHE A 56 -4.90 -5.21 -11.49
CA PHE A 56 -4.67 -4.30 -10.37
C PHE A 56 -4.92 -2.85 -10.75
N TYR A 57 -4.32 -2.36 -11.83
CA TYR A 57 -4.48 -0.96 -12.25
C TYR A 57 -5.90 -0.63 -12.67
N PHE A 58 -6.65 -1.59 -13.21
CA PHE A 58 -8.06 -1.42 -13.53
C PHE A 58 -8.91 -1.21 -12.27
N GLY A 59 -8.74 -2.05 -11.24
CA GLY A 59 -9.39 -1.86 -9.94
C GLY A 59 -9.00 -0.55 -9.26
N TYR A 60 -7.72 -0.19 -9.33
CA TYR A 60 -7.18 1.05 -8.79
C TYR A 60 -7.82 2.28 -9.47
N ALA A 61 -7.87 2.30 -10.80
CA ALA A 61 -8.44 3.41 -11.58
C ALA A 61 -9.92 3.65 -11.24
N LEU A 62 -10.68 2.58 -10.98
CA LEU A 62 -12.10 2.69 -10.61
C LEU A 62 -12.31 3.35 -9.24
N THR A 63 -11.32 3.26 -8.33
CA THR A 63 -11.50 3.67 -6.94
C THR A 63 -10.63 4.84 -6.49
N VAL A 64 -9.66 5.27 -7.30
CA VAL A 64 -8.79 6.40 -6.95
C VAL A 64 -9.57 7.71 -6.78
N LEU A 65 -10.51 8.01 -7.66
CA LEU A 65 -11.36 9.22 -7.54
C LEU A 65 -12.47 9.07 -6.49
N PRO A 66 -13.31 8.00 -6.51
CA PRO A 66 -14.29 7.76 -5.45
C PRO A 66 -13.66 7.64 -4.06
N GLY A 67 -12.43 7.14 -3.97
CA GLY A 67 -11.70 7.02 -2.72
C GLY A 67 -11.37 8.36 -2.07
N GLY A 68 -11.09 9.40 -2.84
CA GLY A 68 -10.96 10.77 -2.34
C GLY A 68 -12.27 11.28 -1.72
N ILE A 69 -13.39 11.11 -2.45
CA ILE A 69 -14.73 11.47 -1.95
C ILE A 69 -15.09 10.69 -0.68
N LEU A 70 -14.69 9.43 -0.60
CA LEU A 70 -14.90 8.61 0.58
C LEU A 70 -14.10 9.14 1.77
N ALA A 71 -12.84 9.52 1.55
CA ALA A 71 -11.98 10.10 2.58
C ALA A 71 -12.57 11.41 3.13
N ASP A 72 -13.18 12.23 2.28
CA ASP A 72 -13.85 13.48 2.69
C ASP A 72 -15.13 13.22 3.50
N LYS A 73 -15.89 12.14 3.16
CA LYS A 73 -17.17 11.83 3.83
C LYS A 73 -17.02 11.13 5.19
N ILE A 74 -16.17 10.09 5.25
CA ILE A 74 -16.03 9.26 6.47
C ILE A 74 -14.75 9.55 7.25
N GLY A 75 -13.91 10.47 6.72
CA GLY A 75 -12.63 10.86 7.28
C GLY A 75 -11.46 10.00 6.76
N TYR A 76 -10.33 10.64 6.52
CA TYR A 76 -9.13 9.98 5.98
C TYR A 76 -8.62 8.84 6.86
N ARG A 77 -8.75 8.94 8.19
CA ARG A 77 -8.30 7.89 9.15
C ARG A 77 -9.03 6.57 8.93
N ARG A 78 -10.37 6.61 8.86
CA ARG A 78 -11.19 5.41 8.65
C ARG A 78 -10.94 4.81 7.26
N THR A 79 -10.84 5.67 6.25
CA THR A 79 -10.55 5.24 4.87
C THR A 79 -9.21 4.52 4.77
N ILE A 80 -8.15 5.05 5.40
CA ILE A 80 -6.84 4.40 5.47
C ILE A 80 -6.93 3.03 6.15
N LEU A 81 -7.59 2.95 7.31
CA LEU A 81 -7.74 1.70 8.05
C LEU A 81 -8.45 0.62 7.23
N PHE A 82 -9.62 0.94 6.65
CA PHE A 82 -10.36 0.02 5.77
C PHE A 82 -9.50 -0.45 4.58
N SER A 83 -8.83 0.48 3.92
CA SER A 83 -7.97 0.15 2.78
C SER A 83 -6.80 -0.75 3.19
N LEU A 84 -6.09 -0.45 4.27
CA LEU A 84 -4.95 -1.26 4.73
C LEU A 84 -5.37 -2.66 5.16
N ILE A 85 -6.47 -2.78 5.92
CA ILE A 85 -7.02 -4.09 6.33
C ILE A 85 -7.43 -4.89 5.10
N GLY A 86 -8.17 -4.27 4.17
CA GLY A 86 -8.58 -4.92 2.93
C GLY A 86 -7.40 -5.35 2.08
N MET A 87 -6.38 -4.48 1.92
CA MET A 87 -5.16 -4.82 1.20
C MET A 87 -4.39 -5.97 1.86
N ALA A 88 -4.25 -5.96 3.19
CA ALA A 88 -3.59 -7.03 3.93
C ALA A 88 -4.32 -8.37 3.77
N ALA A 89 -5.65 -8.38 3.90
CA ALA A 89 -6.46 -9.57 3.72
C ALA A 89 -6.34 -10.13 2.29
N VAL A 90 -6.45 -9.27 1.27
CA VAL A 90 -6.31 -9.69 -0.14
C VAL A 90 -4.89 -10.18 -0.43
N THR A 91 -3.86 -9.52 0.12
CA THR A 91 -2.47 -9.97 -0.03
C THR A 91 -2.23 -11.32 0.64
N ALA A 92 -2.83 -11.56 1.82
CA ALA A 92 -2.78 -12.86 2.46
C ALA A 92 -3.48 -13.94 1.60
N LEU A 93 -4.65 -13.64 1.04
CA LEU A 93 -5.35 -14.54 0.14
C LEU A 93 -4.57 -14.85 -1.14
N MET A 94 -3.65 -13.97 -1.57
CA MET A 94 -2.77 -14.27 -2.69
C MET A 94 -1.85 -15.46 -2.45
N SER A 95 -1.60 -15.85 -1.19
CA SER A 95 -0.85 -17.06 -0.88
C SER A 95 -1.56 -18.36 -1.26
N THR A 96 -2.86 -18.31 -1.53
CA THR A 96 -3.71 -19.47 -1.87
C THR A 96 -4.07 -19.56 -3.34
N ILE A 97 -3.43 -18.78 -4.21
CA ILE A 97 -3.71 -18.76 -5.66
C ILE A 97 -3.43 -20.14 -6.25
N THR A 98 -4.43 -20.66 -6.99
CA THR A 98 -4.34 -21.93 -7.70
C THR A 98 -4.48 -21.79 -9.20
N ASP A 99 -5.16 -20.74 -9.67
CA ASP A 99 -5.47 -20.55 -11.09
C ASP A 99 -5.44 -19.07 -11.50
N TYR A 100 -5.50 -18.86 -12.84
CA TYR A 100 -5.45 -17.55 -13.45
C TYR A 100 -6.57 -16.61 -13.00
N ASN A 101 -7.81 -17.12 -12.93
CA ASN A 101 -8.99 -16.26 -12.64
C ASN A 101 -8.95 -15.79 -11.19
N MET A 102 -8.54 -16.66 -10.27
CA MET A 102 -8.36 -16.31 -8.87
C MET A 102 -7.28 -15.24 -8.71
N ALA A 103 -6.14 -15.41 -9.38
CA ALA A 103 -5.06 -14.41 -9.39
C ALA A 103 -5.55 -13.06 -9.93
N TRP A 104 -6.28 -13.08 -11.06
CA TRP A 104 -6.84 -11.87 -11.67
C TRP A 104 -7.81 -11.16 -10.74
N GLY A 105 -8.74 -11.90 -10.15
CA GLY A 105 -9.73 -11.35 -9.22
C GLY A 105 -9.12 -10.75 -7.96
N LEU A 106 -8.13 -11.41 -7.35
CA LEU A 106 -7.42 -10.90 -6.18
C LEU A 106 -6.59 -9.66 -6.51
N ARG A 107 -5.95 -9.61 -7.68
CA ARG A 107 -5.23 -8.43 -8.15
C ARG A 107 -6.15 -7.24 -8.39
N PHE A 108 -7.31 -7.48 -9.01
CA PHE A 108 -8.35 -6.47 -9.19
C PHE A 108 -8.86 -5.93 -7.86
N LEU A 109 -9.17 -6.81 -6.91
CA LEU A 109 -9.64 -6.45 -5.57
C LEU A 109 -8.57 -5.67 -4.78
N LEU A 110 -7.29 -6.06 -4.89
CA LEU A 110 -6.19 -5.30 -4.30
C LEU A 110 -6.14 -3.88 -4.87
N GLY A 111 -6.37 -3.73 -6.18
CA GLY A 111 -6.47 -2.43 -6.84
C GLY A 111 -7.58 -1.57 -6.22
N ILE A 112 -8.77 -2.13 -6.06
CA ILE A 112 -9.92 -1.46 -5.43
C ILE A 112 -9.57 -0.97 -4.02
N MET A 113 -8.98 -1.83 -3.19
CA MET A 113 -8.63 -1.47 -1.81
C MET A 113 -7.52 -0.42 -1.73
N SER A 114 -6.65 -0.34 -2.74
CA SER A 114 -5.49 0.56 -2.72
C SER A 114 -5.78 1.97 -3.25
N GLY A 115 -6.84 2.15 -4.05
CA GLY A 115 -7.17 3.45 -4.66
C GLY A 115 -7.32 4.59 -3.65
N PRO A 116 -8.08 4.42 -2.56
CA PRO A 116 -8.32 5.49 -1.59
C PRO A 116 -7.11 5.91 -0.75
N VAL A 117 -6.06 5.08 -0.65
CA VAL A 117 -4.95 5.29 0.30
C VAL A 117 -4.20 6.58 0.04
N GLN A 118 -3.83 6.84 -1.23
CA GLN A 118 -3.02 8.02 -1.58
C GLN A 118 -3.77 9.33 -1.30
N ALA A 119 -5.03 9.40 -1.74
CA ALA A 119 -5.87 10.58 -1.53
C ALA A 119 -6.05 10.85 -0.03
N SER A 120 -6.31 9.82 0.77
CA SER A 120 -6.47 9.93 2.23
C SER A 120 -5.18 10.40 2.92
N CYS A 121 -4.00 9.93 2.48
CA CYS A 121 -2.73 10.41 3.02
C CYS A 121 -2.46 11.88 2.68
N LEU A 122 -2.79 12.29 1.45
CA LEU A 122 -2.65 13.69 1.02
C LEU A 122 -3.65 14.60 1.75
N SER A 123 -4.88 14.14 2.00
CA SER A 123 -5.87 14.86 2.82
C SER A 123 -5.34 15.09 4.24
N ALA A 124 -4.79 14.05 4.87
CA ALA A 124 -4.16 14.17 6.19
C ALA A 124 -3.02 15.22 6.22
N ILE A 125 -2.18 15.29 5.17
CA ILE A 125 -1.15 16.33 5.05
C ILE A 125 -1.81 17.70 4.87
N GLY A 126 -2.86 17.79 4.04
CA GLY A 126 -3.60 19.02 3.80
C GLY A 126 -4.19 19.64 5.07
N ASP A 127 -4.69 18.81 5.99
CA ASP A 127 -5.33 19.26 7.23
C ASP A 127 -4.33 19.73 8.30
N HIS A 128 -3.12 19.19 8.30
CA HIS A 128 -2.15 19.43 9.39
C HIS A 128 -0.97 20.30 9.01
N PHE A 129 -0.76 20.60 7.72
CA PHE A 129 0.36 21.41 7.26
C PHE A 129 -0.12 22.70 6.59
N GLY A 130 0.42 23.81 7.02
CA GLY A 130 0.12 25.13 6.43
C GLY A 130 0.62 25.24 4.97
N PRO A 131 0.12 26.22 4.19
CA PRO A 131 0.43 26.36 2.76
C PRO A 131 1.94 26.36 2.46
N ASN A 132 2.74 27.00 3.32
CA ASN A 132 4.19 27.12 3.14
C ASN A 132 4.97 25.82 3.47
N GLN A 133 4.34 24.86 4.18
CA GLN A 133 4.94 23.60 4.61
C GLN A 133 4.48 22.43 3.76
N ARG A 134 3.31 22.51 3.11
CA ARG A 134 2.70 21.40 2.36
C ARG A 134 3.61 20.84 1.28
N GLY A 135 4.27 21.70 0.52
CA GLY A 135 5.17 21.25 -0.55
C GLY A 135 6.30 20.37 -0.04
N ALA A 136 6.94 20.77 1.08
CA ALA A 136 7.99 20.00 1.70
C ALA A 136 7.44 18.68 2.31
N ALA A 137 6.28 18.71 2.98
CA ALA A 137 5.64 17.53 3.55
C ALA A 137 5.28 16.52 2.47
N VAL A 138 4.71 16.96 1.34
CA VAL A 138 4.38 16.09 0.19
C VAL A 138 5.65 15.52 -0.44
N GLY A 139 6.72 16.31 -0.57
CA GLY A 139 8.01 15.83 -1.09
C GLY A 139 8.59 14.70 -0.23
N ILE A 140 8.59 14.88 1.10
CA ILE A 140 9.01 13.83 2.05
C ILE A 140 8.07 12.63 1.95
N PHE A 141 6.76 12.84 1.94
CA PHE A 141 5.77 11.77 1.79
C PHE A 141 6.02 10.94 0.53
N MET A 142 6.26 11.56 -0.62
CA MET A 142 6.49 10.86 -1.88
C MET A 142 7.79 10.04 -1.91
N SER A 143 8.78 10.35 -1.08
CA SER A 143 10.01 9.55 -0.99
C SER A 143 9.75 8.10 -0.57
N CYS A 144 8.64 7.81 0.16
CA CYS A 144 8.28 6.47 0.61
C CYS A 144 8.09 5.48 -0.57
N THR A 145 7.76 5.99 -1.77
CA THR A 145 7.60 5.13 -2.95
C THR A 145 8.90 4.43 -3.32
N SER A 146 10.00 5.17 -3.34
CA SER A 146 11.33 4.63 -3.63
C SER A 146 11.77 3.63 -2.55
N PHE A 147 11.54 3.95 -1.28
CA PHE A 147 11.81 3.03 -0.18
C PHE A 147 10.96 1.76 -0.26
N GLY A 148 9.67 1.88 -0.60
CA GLY A 148 8.77 0.74 -0.78
C GLY A 148 9.20 -0.18 -1.92
N ILE A 149 9.58 0.40 -3.08
CA ILE A 149 10.10 -0.34 -4.23
C ILE A 149 11.39 -1.11 -3.83
N THR A 150 12.33 -0.42 -3.20
CA THR A 150 13.59 -1.03 -2.77
C THR A 150 13.34 -2.16 -1.77
N THR A 151 12.51 -1.92 -0.76
CA THR A 151 12.20 -2.91 0.27
C THR A 151 11.59 -4.16 -0.32
N VAL A 152 10.55 -4.05 -1.15
CA VAL A 152 9.87 -5.22 -1.72
C VAL A 152 10.77 -6.01 -2.66
N ASN A 153 11.59 -5.34 -3.47
CA ASN A 153 12.50 -6.01 -4.40
C ASN A 153 13.67 -6.71 -3.70
N LEU A 154 14.01 -6.31 -2.50
CA LEU A 154 15.04 -7.00 -1.70
C LEU A 154 14.50 -8.23 -1.00
N TYR A 155 13.38 -8.10 -0.25
CA TYR A 155 12.93 -9.22 0.59
C TYR A 155 12.01 -10.21 -0.13
N ALA A 156 11.11 -9.74 -1.02
CA ALA A 156 10.07 -10.61 -1.55
C ALA A 156 10.62 -11.74 -2.46
N PRO A 157 11.56 -11.48 -3.37
CA PRO A 157 12.22 -12.56 -4.13
C PRO A 157 13.04 -13.48 -3.22
N TYR A 158 13.72 -12.93 -2.21
CA TYR A 158 14.49 -13.72 -1.26
C TYR A 158 13.59 -14.70 -0.49
N VAL A 159 12.48 -14.24 0.05
CA VAL A 159 11.50 -15.10 0.75
C VAL A 159 10.89 -16.10 -0.22
N ALA A 160 10.54 -15.66 -1.43
CA ALA A 160 9.91 -16.52 -2.42
C ALA A 160 10.82 -17.67 -2.88
N THR A 161 12.13 -17.42 -3.03
CA THR A 161 13.09 -18.46 -3.43
C THR A 161 13.42 -19.45 -2.32
N HIS A 162 13.51 -18.99 -1.06
CA HIS A 162 13.93 -19.84 0.06
C HIS A 162 12.78 -20.51 0.80
N TYR A 163 11.62 -19.85 0.85
CA TYR A 163 10.47 -20.29 1.65
C TYR A 163 9.20 -20.50 0.82
N GLY A 164 9.25 -20.25 -0.49
CA GLY A 164 8.12 -20.33 -1.39
C GLY A 164 7.37 -18.98 -1.55
N TRP A 165 6.78 -18.79 -2.72
CA TRP A 165 6.10 -17.57 -3.10
C TRP A 165 4.88 -17.26 -2.21
N GLN A 166 4.22 -18.29 -1.66
CA GLN A 166 3.10 -18.16 -0.71
C GLN A 166 3.53 -17.38 0.54
N ASN A 167 4.70 -17.74 1.09
CA ASN A 167 5.24 -17.09 2.28
C ASN A 167 5.68 -15.65 2.02
N ALA A 168 6.07 -15.31 0.80
CA ALA A 168 6.35 -13.93 0.43
C ALA A 168 5.10 -13.04 0.53
N PHE A 169 3.94 -13.53 0.08
CA PHE A 169 2.67 -12.81 0.25
C PHE A 169 2.21 -12.74 1.70
N LEU A 170 2.34 -13.83 2.46
CA LEU A 170 1.99 -13.83 3.90
C LEU A 170 2.88 -12.86 4.69
N ALA A 171 4.19 -12.86 4.46
CA ALA A 171 5.10 -11.91 5.09
C ALA A 171 4.72 -10.46 4.74
N THR A 172 4.37 -10.20 3.47
CA THR A 172 3.91 -8.87 3.02
C THR A 172 2.60 -8.46 3.69
N ALA A 173 1.68 -9.38 3.90
CA ALA A 173 0.37 -9.11 4.52
C ALA A 173 0.46 -8.79 6.02
N ILE A 174 1.47 -9.32 6.71
CA ILE A 174 1.68 -9.07 8.16
C ILE A 174 2.25 -7.67 8.41
N LEU A 175 3.06 -7.13 7.51
CA LEU A 175 3.72 -5.83 7.69
C LEU A 175 2.76 -4.67 8.04
N PRO A 176 1.57 -4.52 7.41
CA PRO A 176 0.64 -3.45 7.74
C PRO A 176 0.04 -3.56 9.15
N LEU A 177 -0.01 -4.76 9.75
CA LEU A 177 -0.54 -4.95 11.09
C LEU A 177 0.28 -4.20 12.14
N VAL A 178 1.59 -4.05 11.92
CA VAL A 178 2.48 -3.27 12.80
C VAL A 178 2.08 -1.79 12.83
N VAL A 179 1.70 -1.24 11.67
CA VAL A 179 1.27 0.17 11.56
C VAL A 179 -0.15 0.37 12.08
N LEU A 180 -1.01 -0.63 11.90
CA LEU A 180 -2.37 -0.61 12.47
C LEU A 180 -2.33 -0.48 14.00
N VAL A 181 -1.43 -1.16 14.68
CA VAL A 181 -1.26 -1.06 16.14
C VAL A 181 -0.83 0.35 16.53
N GLN A 182 0.11 0.97 15.82
CA GLN A 182 0.53 2.35 16.08
C GLN A 182 -0.61 3.37 15.81
N HIS A 183 -1.39 3.17 14.74
CA HIS A 183 -2.51 4.05 14.41
C HIS A 183 -3.63 4.00 15.45
N ILE A 184 -3.93 2.83 16.00
CA ILE A 184 -4.94 2.64 17.05
C ILE A 184 -4.49 3.30 18.35
N GLN A 185 -3.20 3.19 18.72
CA GLN A 185 -2.67 3.85 19.93
C GLN A 185 -2.73 5.38 19.84
N HIS A 186 -2.48 5.96 18.67
CA HIS A 186 -2.62 7.40 18.45
C HIS A 186 -4.08 7.89 18.39
N LEU A 187 -5.03 7.02 18.02
CA LEU A 187 -6.46 7.32 18.01
C LEU A 187 -7.06 7.43 19.43
N GLN A 188 -6.41 6.83 20.44
CA GLN A 188 -6.85 6.90 21.84
C GLN A 188 -6.29 8.13 22.59
N LEU A 189 -5.35 8.87 22.00
CA LEU A 189 -4.67 10.01 22.62
C LEU A 189 -5.13 11.38 22.05
N SER A 190 -6.06 11.40 21.13
CA SER A 190 -6.69 12.62 20.55
C SER A 190 -8.20 12.62 20.77
#